data_b25cb7644ee40fa3c62d162c75abc767
#
_entry.id   b25cb7644ee40fa3c62d162c75abc767
#
_cell.length_a   1.000
_cell.length_b   1.000
_cell.length_c   1.000
_cell.angle_alpha   90.00
_cell.angle_beta   90.00
_cell.angle_gamma   90.00
#
_symmetry.space_group_name_H-M   'P 1'
#
loop_
_entity.id
_entity.type
_entity.pdbx_description
1 polymer ?
#
loop_
_entity_poly.entity_id
_entity_poly.type
_entity_poly.pdbx_seq_one_letter_code
_entity_poly.pdbx_strand_id
1 'polypeptide(L)'
;MTRRRVEAVIEAIEGGQAVTYSSGQSAATALIHCIKPRRIYLYAGYQGVQLAFKLYTERQNIEDEKVQLLTLEQCKEIYDSEKKELRIDSPSWRPAVMKEKRALDLIWLECPNNPHITLVDIEWFAELAAQTGACLAIDSTLSSPLGLRPFEHGAHVVMHSSTKYLAGHSDLLGGVLIVHFSLSDVFTCKLLQERTTDGAVMGNFETWLLLRSMRTFSLRVRRQCQTDLVIVQWLEKQPVRYLRLLPATFSFELQSESQAKSFGRSLLLCAHATSLGGVETLVDWIHSYNTSISSTLLRVSIGVEEPEDIIQDFEQALKQAE
;
A
#
# COMPACT_ATOMS: atom_id res chain seq x y z
N MET A 1 -20.51 -17.40 -3.68
CA MET A 1 -21.25 -16.37 -4.44
C MET A 1 -20.86 -14.94 -4.00
N THR A 2 -20.79 -14.60 -2.72
CA THR A 2 -20.47 -13.25 -2.22
C THR A 2 -19.03 -12.80 -2.56
N ARG A 3 -18.05 -13.71 -2.41
CA ARG A 3 -16.62 -13.41 -2.73
C ARG A 3 -16.46 -13.00 -4.20
N ARG A 4 -17.03 -13.74 -5.15
CA ARG A 4 -16.97 -13.38 -6.56
C ARG A 4 -17.64 -12.05 -6.89
N ARG A 5 -18.66 -11.64 -6.10
CA ARG A 5 -19.31 -10.32 -6.26
C ARG A 5 -18.39 -9.18 -5.79
N VAL A 6 -17.70 -9.34 -4.66
CA VAL A 6 -16.77 -8.30 -4.19
C VAL A 6 -15.56 -8.19 -5.12
N GLU A 7 -15.03 -9.33 -5.57
CA GLU A 7 -13.96 -9.35 -6.59
C GLU A 7 -14.41 -8.59 -7.85
N ALA A 8 -15.60 -8.88 -8.39
CA ALA A 8 -16.13 -8.16 -9.57
C ALA A 8 -16.31 -6.65 -9.36
N VAL A 9 -16.68 -6.21 -8.15
CA VAL A 9 -16.74 -4.77 -7.83
C VAL A 9 -15.36 -4.14 -7.86
N ILE A 10 -14.36 -4.81 -7.27
CA ILE A 10 -12.97 -4.32 -7.25
C ILE A 10 -12.38 -4.33 -8.65
N GLU A 11 -12.63 -5.39 -9.45
CA GLU A 11 -12.25 -5.49 -10.86
C GLU A 11 -12.74 -4.27 -11.68
N ALA A 12 -14.00 -3.88 -11.48
CA ALA A 12 -14.61 -2.76 -12.19
C ALA A 12 -14.02 -1.40 -11.78
N ILE A 13 -13.57 -1.26 -10.54
CA ILE A 13 -13.02 -0.01 -10.01
C ILE A 13 -11.53 0.12 -10.37
N GLU A 14 -10.76 -0.94 -10.26
CA GLU A 14 -9.31 -0.92 -10.43
C GLU A 14 -8.88 -1.16 -11.90
N GLY A 15 -9.66 -1.94 -12.64
CA GLY A 15 -9.37 -2.23 -14.05
C GLY A 15 -8.48 -3.47 -14.28
N GLY A 16 -8.62 -4.51 -13.45
CA GLY A 16 -7.90 -5.78 -13.57
C GLY A 16 -8.71 -6.95 -13.03
N GLN A 17 -8.14 -8.13 -12.95
CA GLN A 17 -8.76 -9.32 -12.33
C GLN A 17 -8.39 -9.42 -10.85
N ALA A 18 -9.39 -9.44 -9.98
CA ALA A 18 -9.21 -9.42 -8.53
C ALA A 18 -9.24 -10.80 -7.89
N VAL A 19 -8.31 -11.03 -6.96
CA VAL A 19 -8.25 -12.21 -6.09
C VAL A 19 -8.16 -11.75 -4.64
N THR A 20 -9.18 -12.05 -3.83
CA THR A 20 -9.25 -11.66 -2.41
C THR A 20 -8.56 -12.68 -1.50
N TYR A 21 -7.95 -12.20 -0.42
CA TYR A 21 -7.20 -12.96 0.57
C TYR A 21 -7.63 -12.60 2.00
N SER A 22 -7.27 -13.46 2.97
CA SER A 22 -7.60 -13.28 4.39
C SER A 22 -6.96 -12.04 5.04
N SER A 23 -5.89 -11.50 4.44
CA SER A 23 -5.23 -10.25 4.88
C SER A 23 -4.40 -9.65 3.76
N GLY A 24 -4.00 -8.37 3.89
CA GLY A 24 -3.02 -7.76 2.99
C GLY A 24 -1.69 -8.50 2.99
N GLN A 25 -1.24 -8.93 4.17
CA GLN A 25 -0.03 -9.74 4.33
C GLN A 25 -0.11 -11.05 3.53
N SER A 26 -1.26 -11.73 3.61
CA SER A 26 -1.53 -12.97 2.86
C SER A 26 -1.52 -12.73 1.34
N ALA A 27 -2.04 -11.59 0.89
CA ALA A 27 -2.00 -11.20 -0.52
C ALA A 27 -0.56 -10.98 -1.02
N ALA A 28 0.26 -10.21 -0.29
CA ALA A 28 1.66 -9.99 -0.62
C ALA A 28 2.47 -11.30 -0.64
N THR A 29 2.25 -12.17 0.35
CA THR A 29 2.90 -13.50 0.43
C THR A 29 2.48 -14.39 -0.74
N ALA A 30 1.19 -14.39 -1.12
CA ALA A 30 0.71 -15.16 -2.27
C ALA A 30 1.37 -14.70 -3.57
N LEU A 31 1.56 -13.40 -3.76
CA LEU A 31 2.22 -12.88 -4.96
C LEU A 31 3.66 -13.38 -5.07
N ILE A 32 4.45 -13.27 -3.99
CA ILE A 32 5.86 -13.69 -4.03
C ILE A 32 6.01 -15.21 -4.24
N HIS A 33 5.12 -16.01 -3.66
CA HIS A 33 5.10 -17.47 -3.88
C HIS A 33 4.66 -17.83 -5.30
N CYS A 34 3.73 -17.07 -5.88
CA CYS A 34 3.28 -17.26 -7.25
C CYS A 34 4.37 -16.93 -8.27
N ILE A 35 5.07 -15.82 -8.10
CA ILE A 35 6.13 -15.36 -9.00
C ILE A 35 7.39 -16.21 -8.84
N LYS A 36 7.78 -16.53 -7.60
CA LYS A 36 9.05 -17.19 -7.23
C LYS A 36 10.28 -16.44 -7.75
N PRO A 37 10.41 -15.14 -7.41
CA PRO A 37 11.45 -14.31 -7.96
C PRO A 37 12.84 -14.71 -7.45
N ARG A 38 13.86 -14.46 -8.30
CA ARG A 38 15.27 -14.58 -7.91
C ARG A 38 15.81 -13.29 -7.28
N ARG A 39 15.32 -12.14 -7.76
CA ARG A 39 15.65 -10.82 -7.22
C ARG A 39 14.36 -10.10 -6.85
N ILE A 40 14.39 -9.45 -5.71
CA ILE A 40 13.28 -8.65 -5.23
C ILE A 40 13.80 -7.22 -5.04
N TYR A 41 13.25 -6.30 -5.81
CA TYR A 41 13.48 -4.88 -5.66
C TYR A 41 12.38 -4.35 -4.76
N LEU A 42 12.73 -4.03 -3.51
CA LEU A 42 11.78 -3.49 -2.54
C LEU A 42 12.12 -2.02 -2.30
N TYR A 43 11.27 -1.14 -2.77
CA TYR A 43 11.37 0.28 -2.47
C TYR A 43 10.26 0.70 -1.53
N ALA A 44 10.64 1.17 -0.33
CA ALA A 44 9.74 1.43 0.77
C ALA A 44 8.93 0.16 1.11
N GLY A 45 7.85 0.29 1.81
CA GLY A 45 6.96 -0.83 2.05
C GLY A 45 6.67 -1.06 3.53
N TYR A 46 5.45 -1.47 3.77
CA TYR A 46 4.97 -1.83 5.09
C TYR A 46 5.89 -2.87 5.75
N GLN A 47 6.24 -2.67 7.02
CA GLN A 47 7.19 -3.53 7.75
C GLN A 47 6.83 -5.03 7.69
N GLY A 48 5.53 -5.36 7.73
CA GLY A 48 5.06 -6.73 7.60
C GLY A 48 5.41 -7.35 6.23
N VAL A 49 5.30 -6.58 5.15
CA VAL A 49 5.68 -7.03 3.79
C VAL A 49 7.20 -7.23 3.70
N GLN A 50 7.99 -6.28 4.23
CA GLN A 50 9.44 -6.42 4.29
C GLN A 50 9.86 -7.70 5.01
N LEU A 51 9.23 -7.99 6.17
CA LEU A 51 9.50 -9.21 6.94
C LEU A 51 9.10 -10.47 6.17
N ALA A 52 7.95 -10.47 5.49
CA ALA A 52 7.51 -11.62 4.69
C ALA A 52 8.49 -11.92 3.54
N PHE A 53 8.97 -10.87 2.85
CA PHE A 53 9.93 -11.04 1.76
C PHE A 53 11.29 -11.49 2.27
N LYS A 54 11.74 -10.98 3.41
CA LYS A 54 12.93 -11.46 4.09
C LYS A 54 12.82 -12.95 4.46
N LEU A 55 11.72 -13.38 5.06
CA LEU A 55 11.47 -14.77 5.37
C LEU A 55 11.43 -15.67 4.12
N TYR A 56 10.87 -15.15 3.02
CA TYR A 56 10.91 -15.84 1.74
C TYR A 56 12.35 -16.05 1.27
N THR A 57 13.18 -15.00 1.26
CA THR A 57 14.59 -15.10 0.83
C THR A 57 15.40 -16.09 1.69
N GLU A 58 15.16 -16.08 3.01
CA GLU A 58 15.83 -17.01 3.95
C GLU A 58 15.44 -18.48 3.70
N ARG A 59 14.17 -18.73 3.33
CA ARG A 59 13.67 -20.10 3.09
C ARG A 59 14.05 -20.67 1.72
N GLN A 60 14.31 -19.81 0.74
CA GLN A 60 14.68 -20.19 -0.64
C GLN A 60 16.19 -20.37 -0.81
N ASN A 61 16.99 -20.48 0.26
CA ASN A 61 18.42 -20.83 0.22
C ASN A 61 18.61 -22.26 -0.33
N ILE A 62 18.41 -22.43 -1.63
CA ILE A 62 18.84 -23.59 -2.41
C ILE A 62 20.31 -23.32 -2.78
N GLU A 63 21.15 -24.34 -2.66
CA GLU A 63 22.63 -24.30 -2.59
C GLU A 63 23.38 -23.44 -3.62
N ASP A 64 22.74 -22.93 -4.71
CA ASP A 64 23.45 -22.22 -5.78
C ASP A 64 22.88 -20.85 -6.21
N GLU A 65 21.69 -20.43 -5.77
CA GLU A 65 21.12 -19.11 -6.14
C GLU A 65 20.38 -18.45 -4.97
N LYS A 66 21.05 -17.52 -4.29
CA LYS A 66 20.40 -16.71 -3.23
C LYS A 66 19.44 -15.71 -3.83
N VAL A 67 18.19 -15.69 -3.36
CA VAL A 67 17.26 -14.61 -3.65
C VAL A 67 17.80 -13.31 -3.04
N GLN A 68 17.91 -12.27 -3.86
CA GLN A 68 18.48 -11.00 -3.45
C GLN A 68 17.35 -9.98 -3.18
N LEU A 69 17.43 -9.33 -2.02
CA LEU A 69 16.65 -8.15 -1.71
C LEU A 69 17.50 -6.91 -2.05
N LEU A 70 17.06 -6.08 -2.98
CA LEU A 70 17.85 -4.97 -3.52
C LEU A 70 17.34 -3.62 -3.03
N THR A 71 18.29 -2.69 -2.81
CA THR A 71 17.99 -1.28 -2.52
C THR A 71 17.70 -0.50 -3.80
N LEU A 72 17.20 0.73 -3.66
CA LEU A 72 16.96 1.62 -4.80
C LEU A 72 18.26 1.94 -5.57
N GLU A 73 19.38 2.13 -4.84
CA GLU A 73 20.69 2.40 -5.44
C GLU A 73 21.14 1.21 -6.30
N GLN A 74 21.02 -0.01 -5.77
CA GLN A 74 21.33 -1.23 -6.50
C GLN A 74 20.40 -1.41 -7.72
N CYS A 75 19.13 -1.06 -7.60
CA CYS A 75 18.19 -1.05 -8.73
C CYS A 75 18.64 -0.09 -9.83
N LYS A 76 19.07 1.13 -9.46
CA LYS A 76 19.59 2.12 -10.42
C LYS A 76 20.87 1.65 -11.11
N GLU A 77 21.80 1.08 -10.37
CA GLU A 77 23.04 0.52 -10.93
C GLU A 77 22.75 -0.59 -11.96
N ILE A 78 21.81 -1.49 -11.65
CA ILE A 78 21.40 -2.55 -12.58
C ILE A 78 20.71 -1.93 -13.80
N TYR A 79 19.80 -0.97 -13.61
CA TYR A 79 19.14 -0.27 -14.70
C TYR A 79 20.14 0.39 -15.65
N ASP A 80 21.12 1.11 -15.12
CA ASP A 80 22.12 1.82 -15.92
C ASP A 80 23.06 0.84 -16.65
N SER A 81 23.36 -0.33 -16.07
CA SER A 81 24.17 -1.36 -16.71
C SER A 81 23.41 -2.06 -17.83
N GLU A 82 22.17 -2.46 -17.59
CA GLU A 82 21.33 -3.15 -18.57
C GLU A 82 20.89 -2.22 -19.73
N LYS A 83 20.65 -0.94 -19.46
CA LYS A 83 20.35 0.08 -20.49
C LYS A 83 21.47 0.26 -21.50
N LYS A 84 22.74 0.04 -21.10
CA LYS A 84 23.89 0.10 -22.01
C LYS A 84 23.95 -1.11 -22.95
N GLU A 85 23.43 -2.25 -22.56
CA GLU A 85 23.45 -3.49 -23.35
C GLU A 85 22.21 -3.65 -24.24
N LEU A 86 21.06 -3.07 -23.86
CA LEU A 86 19.81 -3.18 -24.60
C LEU A 86 19.55 -1.90 -25.43
N ARG A 87 19.79 -1.98 -26.74
CA ARG A 87 19.27 -0.99 -27.69
C ARG A 87 17.76 -1.24 -27.82
N ILE A 88 16.93 -0.52 -27.05
CA ILE A 88 15.48 -0.56 -27.17
C ILE A 88 15.02 0.67 -27.93
N ASP A 89 14.73 0.49 -29.21
CA ASP A 89 13.97 1.45 -30.02
C ASP A 89 12.47 1.21 -29.76
N SER A 90 11.86 2.05 -28.96
CA SER A 90 10.42 2.19 -28.66
C SER A 90 9.85 1.49 -27.42
N PRO A 91 8.98 2.20 -26.67
CA PRO A 91 8.27 1.64 -25.54
C PRO A 91 7.03 0.88 -26.01
N SER A 92 7.20 -0.33 -26.52
CA SER A 92 6.05 -1.23 -26.71
C SER A 92 5.91 -2.09 -25.45
N TRP A 93 5.17 -1.58 -24.50
CA TRP A 93 4.72 -2.33 -23.33
C TRP A 93 4.01 -3.61 -23.76
N ARG A 94 4.69 -4.73 -23.70
CA ARG A 94 4.10 -6.07 -23.79
C ARG A 94 4.71 -6.93 -22.70
N PRO A 95 3.89 -7.67 -21.94
CA PRO A 95 4.40 -8.58 -20.93
C PRO A 95 5.14 -9.74 -21.63
N ALA A 96 6.43 -9.60 -21.79
CA ALA A 96 7.33 -10.70 -22.19
C ALA A 96 7.39 -11.81 -21.12
N VAL A 97 6.73 -11.58 -20.03
CA VAL A 97 6.83 -12.20 -18.72
C VAL A 97 6.40 -13.66 -18.63
N MET A 98 5.64 -14.18 -19.60
CA MET A 98 5.05 -15.51 -19.43
C MET A 98 5.46 -16.55 -20.47
N LYS A 99 6.31 -16.24 -21.44
CA LYS A 99 6.71 -17.20 -22.47
C LYS A 99 7.97 -18.01 -22.15
N GLU A 100 8.75 -17.61 -21.17
CA GLU A 100 9.99 -18.29 -20.82
C GLU A 100 9.95 -18.88 -19.41
N LYS A 101 10.51 -20.08 -19.25
CA LYS A 101 10.66 -20.82 -17.98
C LYS A 101 11.63 -20.14 -16.96
N ARG A 102 12.00 -18.89 -17.14
CA ARG A 102 12.86 -18.15 -16.21
C ARG A 102 12.06 -17.57 -15.05
N ALA A 103 12.57 -17.69 -13.86
CA ALA A 103 12.05 -17.01 -12.69
C ALA A 103 12.13 -15.49 -12.93
N LEU A 104 11.00 -14.82 -12.80
CA LEU A 104 10.90 -13.36 -12.95
C LEU A 104 11.49 -12.68 -11.72
N ASP A 105 12.02 -11.47 -11.92
CA ASP A 105 12.28 -10.58 -10.80
C ASP A 105 10.97 -9.92 -10.36
N LEU A 106 10.92 -9.48 -9.11
CA LEU A 106 9.81 -8.73 -8.55
C LEU A 106 10.27 -7.34 -8.16
N ILE A 107 9.62 -6.31 -8.70
CA ILE A 107 9.70 -4.94 -8.21
C ILE A 107 8.45 -4.69 -7.38
N TRP A 108 8.61 -4.42 -6.09
CA TRP A 108 7.53 -4.09 -5.18
C TRP A 108 7.67 -2.65 -4.70
N LEU A 109 6.65 -1.85 -4.93
CA LEU A 109 6.56 -0.47 -4.48
C LEU A 109 5.36 -0.29 -3.56
N GLU A 110 5.48 0.55 -2.55
CA GLU A 110 4.35 1.11 -1.82
C GLU A 110 4.20 2.59 -2.21
N CYS A 111 3.04 2.94 -2.77
CA CYS A 111 2.81 4.30 -3.26
C CYS A 111 1.38 4.78 -2.96
N PRO A 112 1.23 5.86 -2.14
CA PRO A 112 2.25 6.50 -1.31
C PRO A 112 2.83 5.57 -0.25
N ASN A 113 4.07 5.83 0.19
CA ASN A 113 4.70 5.00 1.21
C ASN A 113 4.25 5.39 2.64
N ASN A 114 4.20 4.41 3.53
CA ASN A 114 3.91 4.60 4.95
C ASN A 114 5.24 4.63 5.76
N PRO A 115 5.46 5.56 6.71
CA PRO A 115 4.50 6.59 7.18
C PRO A 115 4.71 7.98 6.56
N HIS A 116 5.72 8.18 5.73
CA HIS A 116 6.11 9.50 5.25
C HIS A 116 5.20 10.04 4.13
N ILE A 117 4.32 9.19 3.59
CA ILE A 117 3.33 9.53 2.55
C ILE A 117 3.99 10.17 1.31
N THR A 118 5.20 9.72 0.98
CA THR A 118 5.92 10.18 -0.21
C THR A 118 5.49 9.39 -1.44
N LEU A 119 5.49 10.08 -2.59
CA LEU A 119 5.23 9.45 -3.88
C LEU A 119 6.50 8.83 -4.45
N VAL A 120 6.27 7.82 -5.28
CA VAL A 120 7.31 7.13 -6.05
C VAL A 120 7.05 7.37 -7.53
N ASP A 121 8.08 7.55 -8.32
CA ASP A 121 7.99 7.61 -9.78
C ASP A 121 7.72 6.20 -10.33
N ILE A 122 6.43 5.88 -10.47
CA ILE A 122 5.99 4.55 -10.93
C ILE A 122 6.42 4.31 -12.37
N GLU A 123 6.40 5.32 -13.22
CA GLU A 123 6.74 5.20 -14.65
C GLU A 123 8.21 4.83 -14.83
N TRP A 124 9.11 5.40 -14.03
CA TRP A 124 10.51 4.99 -14.01
C TRP A 124 10.69 3.51 -13.65
N PHE A 125 9.95 3.01 -12.64
CA PHE A 125 9.98 1.59 -12.28
C PHE A 125 9.30 0.70 -13.33
N ALA A 126 8.31 1.20 -14.04
CA ALA A 126 7.69 0.48 -15.15
C ALA A 126 8.67 0.31 -16.33
N GLU A 127 9.46 1.34 -16.62
CA GLU A 127 10.54 1.23 -17.60
C GLU A 127 11.62 0.21 -17.16
N LEU A 128 12.04 0.24 -15.90
CA LEU A 128 12.96 -0.75 -15.34
C LEU A 128 12.39 -2.16 -15.46
N ALA A 129 11.11 -2.36 -15.11
CA ALA A 129 10.44 -3.64 -15.22
C ALA A 129 10.39 -4.16 -16.67
N ALA A 130 10.12 -3.26 -17.64
CA ALA A 130 10.10 -3.61 -19.05
C ALA A 130 11.50 -4.02 -19.57
N GLN A 131 12.56 -3.38 -19.07
CA GLN A 131 13.94 -3.69 -19.49
C GLN A 131 14.46 -4.99 -18.87
N THR A 132 14.13 -5.24 -17.61
CA THR A 132 14.62 -6.42 -16.86
C THR A 132 13.71 -7.64 -16.99
N GLY A 133 12.51 -7.49 -17.55
CA GLY A 133 11.47 -8.53 -17.54
C GLY A 133 10.87 -8.80 -16.17
N ALA A 134 11.01 -7.88 -15.22
CA ALA A 134 10.48 -8.00 -13.87
C ALA A 134 8.96 -7.80 -13.82
N CYS A 135 8.31 -8.38 -12.81
CA CYS A 135 6.93 -8.06 -12.47
C CYS A 135 6.89 -6.82 -11.58
N LEU A 136 6.22 -5.76 -12.01
CA LEU A 136 6.00 -4.56 -11.22
C LEU A 136 4.69 -4.71 -10.43
N ALA A 137 4.80 -4.78 -9.11
CA ALA A 137 3.68 -4.82 -8.18
C ALA A 137 3.64 -3.55 -7.31
N ILE A 138 2.46 -2.97 -7.17
CA ILE A 138 2.26 -1.73 -6.40
C ILE A 138 1.28 -1.98 -5.27
N ASP A 139 1.74 -1.78 -4.03
CA ASP A 139 0.86 -1.63 -2.89
C ASP A 139 0.27 -0.20 -2.91
N SER A 140 -0.97 -0.11 -3.34
CA SER A 140 -1.73 1.14 -3.49
C SER A 140 -2.75 1.34 -2.36
N THR A 141 -2.50 0.69 -1.22
CA THR A 141 -3.41 0.69 -0.06
C THR A 141 -3.74 2.10 0.42
N LEU A 142 -2.73 2.98 0.52
CA LEU A 142 -2.93 4.33 1.02
C LEU A 142 -3.60 5.26 0.01
N SER A 143 -3.33 5.11 -1.28
CA SER A 143 -3.95 5.95 -2.31
C SER A 143 -5.39 5.55 -2.60
N SER A 144 -5.72 4.30 -2.42
CA SER A 144 -6.97 3.69 -2.89
C SER A 144 -7.21 3.87 -4.40
N PRO A 145 -8.15 3.15 -5.03
CA PRO A 145 -8.46 3.32 -6.46
C PRO A 145 -8.98 4.70 -6.87
N LEU A 146 -9.33 5.56 -5.89
CA LEU A 146 -9.78 6.93 -6.17
C LEU A 146 -8.64 7.94 -6.24
N GLY A 147 -7.51 7.66 -5.60
CA GLY A 147 -6.35 8.55 -5.58
C GLY A 147 -5.29 8.20 -6.61
N LEU A 148 -5.09 6.90 -6.88
CA LEU A 148 -4.08 6.43 -7.83
C LEU A 148 -4.60 5.19 -8.56
N ARG A 149 -4.36 5.12 -9.86
CA ARG A 149 -4.64 3.96 -10.72
C ARG A 149 -3.33 3.40 -11.28
N PRO A 150 -2.64 2.51 -10.56
CA PRO A 150 -1.28 2.09 -10.92
C PRO A 150 -1.16 1.44 -12.30
N PHE A 151 -2.24 0.84 -12.83
CA PHE A 151 -2.24 0.27 -14.19
C PHE A 151 -2.06 1.32 -15.29
N GLU A 152 -2.53 2.56 -15.06
CA GLU A 152 -2.33 3.66 -15.99
C GLU A 152 -0.86 4.11 -16.07
N HIS A 153 -0.04 3.71 -15.06
CA HIS A 153 1.39 3.99 -14.95
C HIS A 153 2.27 2.76 -15.19
N GLY A 154 1.72 1.68 -15.74
CA GLY A 154 2.50 0.51 -16.15
C GLY A 154 2.65 -0.60 -15.11
N ALA A 155 1.91 -0.57 -14.01
CA ALA A 155 1.89 -1.67 -13.05
C ALA A 155 1.36 -2.97 -13.67
N HIS A 156 1.91 -4.11 -13.24
CA HIS A 156 1.45 -5.44 -13.63
C HIS A 156 0.44 -6.02 -12.63
N VAL A 157 0.68 -5.74 -11.34
CA VAL A 157 -0.17 -6.18 -10.23
C VAL A 157 -0.37 -5.01 -9.28
N VAL A 158 -1.60 -4.82 -8.82
CA VAL A 158 -1.95 -3.89 -7.75
C VAL A 158 -2.35 -4.68 -6.52
N MET A 159 -1.87 -4.27 -5.36
CA MET A 159 -2.25 -4.82 -4.07
C MET A 159 -2.98 -3.76 -3.26
N HIS A 160 -4.04 -4.17 -2.56
CA HIS A 160 -4.62 -3.38 -1.47
C HIS A 160 -4.79 -4.24 -0.23
N SER A 161 -4.42 -3.70 0.92
CA SER A 161 -5.00 -4.14 2.19
C SER A 161 -6.46 -3.67 2.22
N SER A 162 -7.39 -4.59 1.96
CA SER A 162 -8.81 -4.25 2.00
C SER A 162 -9.31 -3.91 3.42
N THR A 163 -8.52 -4.23 4.44
CA THR A 163 -8.66 -3.78 5.83
C THR A 163 -8.79 -2.26 5.97
N LYS A 164 -8.18 -1.50 5.02
CA LYS A 164 -8.04 -0.03 5.05
C LYS A 164 -9.23 0.63 4.34
N TYR A 165 -9.01 1.56 3.45
CA TYR A 165 -10.05 2.34 2.76
C TYR A 165 -11.17 1.53 2.11
N LEU A 166 -10.88 0.34 1.55
CA LEU A 166 -11.89 -0.48 0.90
C LEU A 166 -12.98 -0.93 1.89
N ALA A 167 -12.58 -1.43 3.07
CA ALA A 167 -13.50 -1.73 4.17
C ALA A 167 -13.94 -0.46 4.91
N GLY A 168 -12.98 0.31 5.42
CA GLY A 168 -13.19 1.63 5.98
C GLY A 168 -13.98 1.70 7.29
N HIS A 169 -14.07 0.58 8.06
CA HIS A 169 -14.87 0.52 9.28
C HIS A 169 -14.14 -0.16 10.44
N SER A 170 -12.85 -0.44 10.29
CA SER A 170 -12.02 -1.10 11.33
C SER A 170 -12.58 -2.45 11.85
N ASP A 171 -13.41 -3.13 11.05
CA ASP A 171 -14.22 -4.29 11.41
C ASP A 171 -13.84 -5.58 10.68
N LEU A 172 -12.86 -5.55 9.76
CA LEU A 172 -12.39 -6.74 9.06
C LEU A 172 -10.89 -6.69 8.75
N LEU A 173 -10.32 -7.87 8.55
CA LEU A 173 -9.03 -8.08 7.90
C LEU A 173 -9.25 -8.63 6.49
N GLY A 174 -8.49 -8.13 5.54
CA GLY A 174 -8.52 -8.63 4.18
C GLY A 174 -7.44 -8.04 3.30
N GLY A 175 -7.16 -8.73 2.21
CA GLY A 175 -6.27 -8.27 1.15
C GLY A 175 -6.83 -8.60 -0.22
N VAL A 176 -6.35 -7.92 -1.23
CA VAL A 176 -6.69 -8.21 -2.62
C VAL A 176 -5.48 -7.96 -3.51
N LEU A 177 -5.24 -8.88 -4.43
CA LEU A 177 -4.39 -8.67 -5.59
C LEU A 177 -5.27 -8.42 -6.80
N ILE A 178 -4.93 -7.44 -7.58
CA ILE A 178 -5.55 -7.16 -8.86
C ILE A 178 -4.49 -7.33 -9.94
N VAL A 179 -4.75 -8.18 -10.90
CA VAL A 179 -3.84 -8.51 -12.00
C VAL A 179 -4.30 -7.81 -13.25
N HIS A 180 -3.40 -7.10 -13.93
CA HIS A 180 -3.72 -6.43 -15.19
C HIS A 180 -4.22 -7.45 -16.24
N PHE A 181 -5.22 -7.08 -17.02
CA PHE A 181 -5.87 -7.98 -17.98
C PHE A 181 -4.91 -8.60 -19.01
N SER A 182 -3.78 -7.95 -19.32
CA SER A 182 -2.76 -8.50 -20.22
C SER A 182 -2.00 -9.70 -19.68
N LEU A 183 -2.02 -9.91 -18.33
CA LEU A 183 -1.36 -11.02 -17.63
C LEU A 183 -2.33 -12.14 -17.22
N SER A 184 -3.63 -11.94 -17.42
CA SER A 184 -4.66 -12.45 -16.55
C SER A 184 -4.85 -13.96 -16.48
N ASP A 185 -4.91 -14.66 -17.60
CA ASP A 185 -5.55 -15.98 -17.57
C ASP A 185 -4.73 -17.03 -16.80
N VAL A 186 -3.44 -17.15 -17.08
CA VAL A 186 -2.59 -18.14 -16.42
C VAL A 186 -2.21 -17.71 -15.01
N PHE A 187 -1.88 -16.42 -14.83
CA PHE A 187 -1.41 -15.89 -13.57
C PHE A 187 -2.52 -15.85 -12.52
N THR A 188 -3.70 -15.33 -12.90
CA THR A 188 -4.86 -15.28 -11.99
C THR A 188 -5.35 -16.67 -11.62
N CYS A 189 -5.39 -17.63 -12.57
CA CYS A 189 -5.74 -19.02 -12.26
C CYS A 189 -4.79 -19.63 -11.23
N LYS A 190 -3.49 -19.37 -11.35
CA LYS A 190 -2.50 -19.84 -10.39
C LYS A 190 -2.70 -19.22 -9.00
N LEU A 191 -2.91 -17.91 -8.91
CA LEU A 191 -3.23 -17.24 -7.64
C LEU A 191 -4.49 -17.81 -6.97
N LEU A 192 -5.54 -18.08 -7.74
CA LEU A 192 -6.78 -18.68 -7.25
C LEU A 192 -6.57 -20.10 -6.70
N GLN A 193 -5.75 -20.90 -7.38
CA GLN A 193 -5.38 -22.24 -6.95
C GLN A 193 -4.56 -22.20 -5.67
N GLU A 194 -3.47 -21.42 -5.66
CA GLU A 194 -2.58 -21.27 -4.49
C GLU A 194 -3.33 -20.71 -3.28
N ARG A 195 -4.18 -19.69 -3.45
CA ARG A 195 -5.04 -19.17 -2.38
C ARG A 195 -5.83 -20.27 -1.68
N THR A 196 -6.36 -21.22 -2.44
CA THR A 196 -7.18 -22.31 -1.90
C THR A 196 -6.30 -23.36 -1.22
N THR A 197 -5.18 -23.71 -1.83
CA THR A 197 -4.24 -24.71 -1.33
C THR A 197 -3.57 -24.25 -0.04
N ASP A 198 -3.18 -22.97 0.03
CA ASP A 198 -2.49 -22.38 1.18
C ASP A 198 -3.47 -21.96 2.31
N GLY A 199 -4.79 -22.15 2.09
CA GLY A 199 -5.81 -21.75 3.06
C GLY A 199 -5.93 -20.22 3.27
N ALA A 200 -5.43 -19.42 2.34
CA ALA A 200 -5.39 -17.96 2.42
C ALA A 200 -6.72 -17.29 2.01
N VAL A 201 -7.80 -18.02 2.10
CA VAL A 201 -9.13 -17.61 1.65
C VAL A 201 -9.77 -16.64 2.64
N MET A 202 -10.20 -15.46 2.17
CA MET A 202 -10.99 -14.53 2.99
C MET A 202 -12.25 -15.21 3.52
N GLY A 203 -12.58 -15.02 4.80
CA GLY A 203 -13.77 -15.55 5.43
C GLY A 203 -15.07 -15.03 4.78
N ASN A 204 -16.15 -15.75 4.97
CA ASN A 204 -17.43 -15.37 4.36
C ASN A 204 -18.01 -14.11 5.01
N PHE A 205 -17.79 -13.92 6.30
CA PHE A 205 -18.27 -12.76 7.04
C PHE A 205 -17.50 -11.51 6.62
N GLU A 206 -16.17 -11.57 6.59
CA GLU A 206 -15.29 -10.50 6.11
C GLU A 206 -15.60 -10.14 4.65
N THR A 207 -15.86 -11.15 3.82
CA THR A 207 -16.26 -10.95 2.42
C THR A 207 -17.58 -10.19 2.31
N TRP A 208 -18.54 -10.48 3.19
CA TRP A 208 -19.84 -9.81 3.22
C TRP A 208 -19.69 -8.36 3.72
N LEU A 209 -18.93 -8.16 4.81
CA LEU A 209 -18.60 -6.81 5.32
C LEU A 209 -17.92 -5.97 4.25
N LEU A 210 -16.92 -6.51 3.56
CA LEU A 210 -16.23 -5.80 2.48
C LEU A 210 -17.20 -5.42 1.36
N LEU A 211 -18.04 -6.35 0.89
CA LEU A 211 -19.05 -6.03 -0.15
C LEU A 211 -20.05 -4.97 0.29
N ARG A 212 -20.45 -4.96 1.55
CA ARG A 212 -21.31 -3.94 2.15
C ARG A 212 -20.61 -2.58 2.16
N SER A 213 -19.37 -2.54 2.60
CA SER A 213 -18.56 -1.32 2.74
C SER A 213 -18.22 -0.68 1.39
N MET A 214 -17.99 -1.49 0.36
CA MET A 214 -17.74 -0.99 -1.00
C MET A 214 -18.88 -0.14 -1.58
N ARG A 215 -20.12 -0.29 -1.07
CA ARG A 215 -21.26 0.53 -1.52
C ARG A 215 -21.14 2.01 -1.16
N THR A 216 -20.39 2.32 -0.10
CA THR A 216 -20.15 3.69 0.37
C THR A 216 -18.69 4.13 0.17
N PHE A 217 -17.87 3.30 -0.47
CA PHE A 217 -16.44 3.55 -0.65
C PHE A 217 -16.15 4.96 -1.23
N SER A 218 -16.75 5.29 -2.36
CA SER A 218 -16.53 6.59 -3.02
C SER A 218 -17.02 7.77 -2.17
N LEU A 219 -18.14 7.61 -1.45
CA LEU A 219 -18.66 8.66 -0.58
C LEU A 219 -17.71 8.92 0.59
N ARG A 220 -17.25 7.85 1.26
CA ARG A 220 -16.35 7.95 2.41
C ARG A 220 -15.02 8.57 2.01
N VAL A 221 -14.34 8.01 1.02
CA VAL A 221 -13.01 8.48 0.62
C VAL A 221 -13.06 9.92 0.11
N ARG A 222 -14.07 10.31 -0.64
CA ARG A 222 -14.24 11.74 -1.09
C ARG A 222 -14.43 12.67 0.10
N ARG A 223 -15.27 12.30 1.08
CA ARG A 223 -15.46 13.08 2.30
C ARG A 223 -14.15 13.19 3.09
N GLN A 224 -13.46 12.07 3.30
CA GLN A 224 -12.17 12.03 3.97
C GLN A 224 -11.13 12.94 3.31
N CYS A 225 -11.02 12.90 1.98
CA CYS A 225 -10.09 13.77 1.23
C CYS A 225 -10.47 15.27 1.34
N GLN A 226 -11.77 15.59 1.35
CA GLN A 226 -12.22 16.97 1.53
C GLN A 226 -11.89 17.49 2.93
N THR A 227 -12.16 16.69 3.95
CA THR A 227 -11.80 17.01 5.35
C THR A 227 -10.29 17.14 5.52
N ASP A 228 -9.50 16.23 4.92
CA ASP A 228 -8.04 16.26 4.91
C ASP A 228 -7.49 17.62 4.43
N LEU A 229 -8.01 18.12 3.31
CA LEU A 229 -7.59 19.42 2.77
C LEU A 229 -7.83 20.58 3.76
N VAL A 230 -8.95 20.57 4.47
CA VAL A 230 -9.27 21.61 5.46
C VAL A 230 -8.32 21.53 6.66
N ILE A 231 -8.09 20.32 7.18
CA ILE A 231 -7.20 20.08 8.33
C ILE A 231 -5.76 20.47 7.98
N VAL A 232 -5.30 20.13 6.79
CA VAL A 232 -3.96 20.47 6.31
C VAL A 232 -3.76 21.97 6.19
N GLN A 233 -4.70 22.70 5.58
CA GLN A 233 -4.66 24.15 5.48
C GLN A 233 -4.67 24.84 6.84
N TRP A 234 -5.29 24.23 7.83
CA TRP A 234 -5.24 24.70 9.21
C TRP A 234 -3.87 24.40 9.84
N LEU A 235 -3.31 23.17 9.68
CA LEU A 235 -2.00 22.77 10.21
C LEU A 235 -0.85 23.61 9.62
N GLU A 236 -0.92 24.05 8.37
CA GLU A 236 0.08 24.92 7.74
C GLU A 236 0.26 26.27 8.48
N LYS A 237 -0.71 26.66 9.29
CA LYS A 237 -0.66 27.88 10.12
C LYS A 237 -0.13 27.61 11.54
N GLN A 238 0.09 26.35 11.90
CA GLN A 238 0.60 25.94 13.20
C GLN A 238 2.14 25.82 13.18
N PRO A 239 2.84 25.86 14.31
CA PRO A 239 4.29 25.65 14.38
C PRO A 239 4.66 24.16 14.26
N VAL A 240 4.20 23.51 13.18
CA VAL A 240 4.45 22.10 12.91
C VAL A 240 5.08 21.95 11.52
N ARG A 241 5.91 20.92 11.32
CA ARG A 241 6.41 20.57 10.01
C ARG A 241 5.47 19.59 9.34
N TYR A 242 4.93 19.98 8.20
CA TYR A 242 3.95 19.21 7.46
C TYR A 242 4.57 18.50 6.23
N LEU A 243 4.15 17.24 6.03
CA LEU A 243 4.50 16.41 4.86
C LEU A 243 3.20 16.03 4.14
N ARG A 244 2.96 16.62 2.98
CA ARG A 244 1.71 16.50 2.24
C ARG A 244 1.67 15.27 1.35
N LEU A 245 0.50 14.55 1.34
CA LEU A 245 -0.12 14.02 0.11
C LEU A 245 -1.52 13.41 0.36
N LEU A 246 -2.42 13.56 -0.63
CA LEU A 246 -3.70 12.85 -0.74
C LEU A 246 -3.48 11.34 -0.93
N PRO A 247 -4.34 10.43 -0.43
CA PRO A 247 -5.70 10.66 0.03
C PRO A 247 -5.83 10.56 1.56
N ALA A 248 -6.42 11.53 2.23
CA ALA A 248 -6.92 11.45 3.61
C ALA A 248 -6.00 10.81 4.68
N THR A 249 -4.71 10.69 4.39
CA THR A 249 -3.67 10.26 5.33
C THR A 249 -2.44 11.13 5.10
N PHE A 250 -1.94 11.74 6.16
CA PHE A 250 -0.74 12.58 6.13
C PHE A 250 0.09 12.36 7.39
N SER A 251 1.29 12.92 7.41
CA SER A 251 2.14 12.95 8.58
C SER A 251 2.59 14.38 8.87
N PHE A 252 2.77 14.69 10.16
CA PHE A 252 3.35 15.94 10.60
C PHE A 252 4.29 15.70 11.79
N GLU A 253 5.19 16.64 12.04
CA GLU A 253 6.16 16.57 13.13
C GLU A 253 5.91 17.70 14.13
N LEU A 254 5.97 17.35 15.42
CA LEU A 254 6.01 18.31 16.51
C LEU A 254 7.46 18.64 16.88
N GLN A 255 7.67 19.60 17.79
CA GLN A 255 8.99 20.10 18.13
C GLN A 255 9.81 19.13 19.00
N SER A 256 9.12 18.22 19.72
CA SER A 256 9.78 17.25 20.59
C SER A 256 9.00 15.94 20.69
N GLU A 257 9.69 14.89 21.12
CA GLU A 257 9.09 13.59 21.41
C GLU A 257 8.02 13.68 22.51
N SER A 258 8.29 14.48 23.57
CA SER A 258 7.33 14.67 24.66
C SER A 258 6.02 15.27 24.16
N GLN A 259 6.10 16.24 23.26
CA GLN A 259 4.92 16.84 22.64
C GLN A 259 4.18 15.83 21.77
N ALA A 260 4.86 15.05 20.94
CA ALA A 260 4.22 14.04 20.08
C ALA A 260 3.47 12.99 20.92
N LYS A 261 4.09 12.55 22.01
CA LYS A 261 3.50 11.60 22.95
C LYS A 261 2.33 12.18 23.74
N SER A 262 2.43 13.43 24.16
CA SER A 262 1.36 14.13 24.89
C SER A 262 0.17 14.39 23.97
N PHE A 263 0.42 14.88 22.75
CA PHE A 263 -0.62 15.15 21.75
C PHE A 263 -1.53 13.95 21.52
N GLY A 264 -0.95 12.78 21.21
CA GLY A 264 -1.75 11.57 20.97
C GLY A 264 -2.59 11.13 22.19
N ARG A 265 -2.11 11.40 23.40
CA ARG A 265 -2.83 11.07 24.65
C ARG A 265 -3.92 12.07 25.03
N SER A 266 -3.83 13.28 24.52
CA SER A 266 -4.74 14.38 24.83
C SER A 266 -5.93 14.48 23.88
N LEU A 267 -5.97 13.66 22.85
CA LEU A 267 -7.10 13.60 21.92
C LEU A 267 -8.37 13.12 22.63
N LEU A 268 -9.50 13.75 22.33
CA LEU A 268 -10.81 13.48 22.93
C LEU A 268 -11.80 12.89 21.94
N LEU A 269 -11.77 13.36 20.69
CA LEU A 269 -12.60 12.89 19.58
C LEU A 269 -11.82 11.89 18.71
N CYS A 270 -10.62 12.26 18.30
CA CYS A 270 -9.76 11.43 17.47
C CYS A 270 -9.12 10.32 18.30
N ALA A 271 -9.01 9.13 17.76
CA ALA A 271 -8.43 8.01 18.47
C ALA A 271 -6.91 7.93 18.29
N HIS A 272 -6.16 7.85 19.41
CA HIS A 272 -4.73 7.48 19.34
C HIS A 272 -4.62 5.98 19.11
N ALA A 273 -4.48 5.59 17.86
CA ALA A 273 -4.44 4.18 17.47
C ALA A 273 -3.65 3.97 16.17
N THR A 274 -3.16 2.75 15.98
CA THR A 274 -2.60 2.28 14.71
C THR A 274 -3.70 2.06 13.67
N SER A 275 -3.36 1.80 12.44
CA SER A 275 -4.26 1.61 11.31
C SER A 275 -4.56 2.91 10.57
N LEU A 276 -5.43 2.85 9.56
CA LEU A 276 -5.80 3.99 8.72
C LEU A 276 -7.00 3.66 7.83
N GLY A 277 -7.58 4.68 7.20
CA GLY A 277 -8.60 4.54 6.17
C GLY A 277 -10.01 4.23 6.69
N GLY A 278 -10.21 4.27 8.02
CA GLY A 278 -11.50 4.12 8.69
C GLY A 278 -12.38 5.36 8.57
N VAL A 279 -13.64 5.22 9.01
CA VAL A 279 -14.59 6.36 9.13
C VAL A 279 -14.28 7.24 10.33
N GLU A 280 -13.48 6.77 11.27
CA GLU A 280 -12.95 7.48 12.42
C GLU A 280 -11.57 8.08 12.11
N THR A 281 -11.30 9.27 12.66
CA THR A 281 -9.97 9.90 12.58
C THR A 281 -9.02 9.24 13.56
N LEU A 282 -7.91 8.72 13.04
CA LEU A 282 -6.86 8.05 13.81
C LEU A 282 -5.56 8.85 13.76
N VAL A 283 -4.91 8.97 14.92
CA VAL A 283 -3.56 9.55 15.06
C VAL A 283 -2.62 8.49 15.62
N ASP A 284 -1.53 8.24 14.92
CA ASP A 284 -0.57 7.18 15.25
C ASP A 284 0.82 7.76 15.55
N TRP A 285 1.31 7.58 16.78
CA TRP A 285 2.69 7.86 17.14
C TRP A 285 3.55 6.63 16.91
N ILE A 286 4.00 6.46 15.65
CA ILE A 286 4.66 5.24 15.13
C ILE A 286 5.94 4.91 15.87
N HIS A 287 6.68 5.92 16.39
CA HIS A 287 7.91 5.71 17.15
C HIS A 287 7.73 4.77 18.36
N SER A 288 6.52 4.70 18.92
CA SER A 288 6.22 3.85 20.08
C SER A 288 6.48 2.34 19.83
N TYR A 289 6.42 1.90 18.59
CA TYR A 289 6.65 0.50 18.20
C TYR A 289 7.66 0.34 17.05
N ASN A 290 8.09 1.43 16.42
CA ASN A 290 9.13 1.45 15.40
C ASN A 290 10.08 2.63 15.62
N THR A 291 11.15 2.39 16.37
CA THR A 291 12.15 3.42 16.73
C THR A 291 13.01 3.90 15.57
N SER A 292 12.91 3.31 14.37
CA SER A 292 13.59 3.83 13.17
C SER A 292 12.90 5.06 12.58
N ILE A 293 11.65 5.32 12.97
CA ILE A 293 10.88 6.51 12.56
C ILE A 293 11.14 7.63 13.56
N SER A 294 11.13 8.89 13.07
CA SER A 294 11.31 10.07 13.91
C SER A 294 10.39 10.04 15.13
N SER A 295 10.94 10.35 16.33
CA SER A 295 10.16 10.38 17.57
C SER A 295 9.19 11.56 17.63
N THR A 296 9.31 12.52 16.74
CA THR A 296 8.43 13.68 16.62
C THR A 296 7.28 13.48 15.63
N LEU A 297 7.33 12.41 14.82
CA LEU A 297 6.38 12.17 13.74
C LEU A 297 5.08 11.54 14.23
N LEU A 298 3.98 12.15 13.82
CA LEU A 298 2.62 11.65 13.96
C LEU A 298 2.02 11.41 12.58
N ARG A 299 1.40 10.26 12.38
CA ARG A 299 0.62 9.97 11.17
C ARG A 299 -0.87 10.13 11.49
N VAL A 300 -1.58 10.85 10.65
CA VAL A 300 -3.03 11.05 10.76
C VAL A 300 -3.74 10.37 9.60
N SER A 301 -4.79 9.63 9.91
CA SER A 301 -5.75 9.12 8.95
C SER A 301 -7.11 9.75 9.23
N ILE A 302 -7.57 10.59 8.32
CA ILE A 302 -8.81 11.36 8.46
C ILE A 302 -10.03 10.45 8.27
N GLY A 303 -10.99 10.59 9.18
CA GLY A 303 -12.31 9.96 9.11
C GLY A 303 -13.34 10.80 8.34
N VAL A 304 -14.59 10.66 8.73
CA VAL A 304 -15.74 11.37 8.10
C VAL A 304 -16.38 12.42 9.01
N GLU A 305 -15.78 12.67 10.17
CA GLU A 305 -16.20 13.69 11.14
C GLU A 305 -16.22 15.08 10.49
N GLU A 306 -16.86 16.05 11.15
CA GLU A 306 -16.82 17.44 10.72
C GLU A 306 -15.42 18.02 10.93
N PRO A 307 -14.85 18.74 9.94
CA PRO A 307 -13.48 19.26 10.02
C PRO A 307 -13.27 20.15 11.25
N GLU A 308 -14.27 20.93 11.60
CA GLU A 308 -14.24 21.86 12.75
C GLU A 308 -14.08 21.13 14.07
N ASP A 309 -14.71 19.96 14.22
CA ASP A 309 -14.61 19.14 15.42
C ASP A 309 -13.21 18.52 15.56
N ILE A 310 -12.63 18.06 14.44
CA ILE A 310 -11.24 17.56 14.42
C ILE A 310 -10.26 18.69 14.77
N ILE A 311 -10.45 19.89 14.19
CA ILE A 311 -9.60 21.07 14.48
C ILE A 311 -9.68 21.42 15.96
N GLN A 312 -10.87 21.46 16.57
CA GLN A 312 -11.02 21.75 17.99
C GLN A 312 -10.31 20.72 18.86
N ASP A 313 -10.39 19.43 18.50
CA ASP A 313 -9.69 18.37 19.21
C ASP A 313 -8.16 18.50 19.08
N PHE A 314 -7.66 18.84 17.91
CA PHE A 314 -6.24 19.07 17.68
C PHE A 314 -5.73 20.33 18.40
N GLU A 315 -6.51 21.42 18.39
CA GLU A 315 -6.15 22.66 19.11
C GLU A 315 -6.02 22.44 20.63
N GLN A 316 -6.97 21.73 21.22
CA GLN A 316 -6.90 21.45 22.66
C GLN A 316 -5.74 20.49 22.98
N ALA A 317 -5.48 19.49 22.12
CA ALA A 317 -4.39 18.55 22.30
C ALA A 317 -3.00 19.22 22.14
N LEU A 318 -2.84 20.15 21.18
CA LEU A 318 -1.62 20.95 21.03
C LEU A 318 -1.35 21.81 22.26
N LYS A 319 -2.36 22.50 22.81
CA LYS A 319 -2.23 23.32 24.04
C LYS A 319 -1.82 22.49 25.26
N GLN A 320 -2.26 21.23 25.34
CA GLN A 320 -1.88 20.34 26.43
C GLN A 320 -0.48 19.72 26.24
N ALA A 321 0.04 19.77 25.02
CA ALA A 321 1.36 19.25 24.68
C ALA A 321 2.49 20.28 24.83
N GLU A 322 2.16 21.57 25.00
CA GLU A 322 3.12 22.63 25.33
C GLU A 322 3.70 22.43 26.75
#